data_e946f4e8337b8d29ba79ddda63a5645c
#
_entry.id   e946f4e8337b8d29ba79ddda63a5645c
#
_cell.length_a   1.000
_cell.length_b   1.000
_cell.length_c   1.000
_cell.angle_alpha   90.00
_cell.angle_beta   90.00
_cell.angle_gamma   90.00
#
_symmetry.space_group_name_H-M   'P 1'
#
loop_
_entity.id
_entity.type
_entity.pdbx_description
1 polymer ?
#
loop_
_entity_poly.entity_id
_entity_poly.type
_entity_poly.pdbx_seq_one_letter_code
_entity_poly.pdbx_strand_id
1 'polypeptide(L)'
;MFYRESGQFKTSYAADQAIFPIKQDNWGMVLLILLAFFAVPYFGTEYFFQAIMIPVLIFALAATGLNILTGYCGQLSLGTGGFMAVGAVACYKLTTGFPEMNFVVVLLLSGTITAGVGLLFGIPSLRIK
;
A
#
# COMPACT_ATOMS: atom_id res chain seq x y z
N MET A 1 29.80 -9.12 -1.20
CA MET A 1 29.79 -8.54 -2.54
C MET A 1 28.63 -9.16 -3.27
N PHE A 2 27.52 -8.44 -3.45
CA PHE A 2 26.32 -8.95 -4.11
C PHE A 2 26.57 -8.95 -5.62
N TYR A 3 26.96 -10.09 -6.14
CA TYR A 3 27.15 -10.25 -7.56
C TYR A 3 25.78 -10.48 -8.20
N ARG A 4 25.25 -9.46 -8.86
CA ARG A 4 24.09 -9.60 -9.76
C ARG A 4 24.65 -9.91 -11.15
N GLU A 5 24.35 -11.08 -11.66
CA GLU A 5 24.66 -11.42 -13.03
C GLU A 5 23.89 -10.46 -13.97
N SER A 6 24.66 -9.62 -14.69
CA SER A 6 24.12 -8.78 -15.76
C SER A 6 23.91 -9.65 -17.00
N GLY A 7 22.75 -9.58 -17.62
CA GLY A 7 22.49 -10.27 -18.90
C GLY A 7 21.68 -11.56 -18.78
N GLN A 8 20.84 -11.72 -17.78
CA GLN A 8 19.86 -12.81 -17.76
C GLN A 8 18.83 -12.66 -18.89
N PHE A 9 19.08 -13.40 -19.97
CA PHE A 9 18.13 -13.49 -21.07
C PHE A 9 17.08 -14.55 -20.76
N LYS A 10 15.81 -14.12 -20.70
CA LYS A 10 14.68 -15.01 -20.42
C LYS A 10 13.96 -15.34 -21.71
N THR A 11 13.86 -16.63 -22.02
CA THR A 11 13.27 -17.14 -23.27
C THR A 11 11.82 -17.61 -23.13
N SER A 12 11.26 -17.62 -21.90
CA SER A 12 9.89 -18.06 -21.67
C SER A 12 9.14 -17.11 -20.74
N TYR A 13 7.85 -16.92 -20.98
CA TYR A 13 6.95 -16.11 -20.13
C TYR A 13 6.94 -16.55 -18.67
N ALA A 14 6.99 -17.86 -18.41
CA ALA A 14 7.02 -18.39 -17.04
C ALA A 14 8.30 -17.98 -16.29
N ALA A 15 9.42 -17.88 -16.98
CA ALA A 15 10.68 -17.43 -16.39
C ALA A 15 10.70 -15.91 -16.15
N ASP A 16 9.95 -15.15 -16.96
CA ASP A 16 9.84 -13.70 -16.84
C ASP A 16 8.88 -13.27 -15.72
N GLN A 17 7.87 -14.08 -15.44
CA GLN A 17 6.93 -13.87 -14.33
C GLN A 17 7.50 -14.21 -12.95
N ALA A 18 8.69 -14.83 -12.87
CA ALA A 18 9.32 -15.16 -11.61
C ALA A 18 9.74 -13.88 -10.86
N ILE A 19 9.06 -13.59 -9.75
CA ILE A 19 9.30 -12.38 -8.93
C ILE A 19 10.71 -12.40 -8.32
N PHE A 20 11.23 -13.57 -7.97
CA PHE A 20 12.58 -13.77 -7.42
C PHE A 20 13.32 -14.88 -8.17
N PRO A 21 13.94 -14.58 -9.34
CA PRO A 21 14.66 -15.60 -10.12
C PRO A 21 15.97 -16.05 -9.45
N ILE A 22 16.52 -15.27 -8.53
CA ILE A 22 17.80 -15.52 -7.89
C ILE A 22 17.58 -16.00 -6.45
N LYS A 23 18.14 -17.14 -6.07
CA LYS A 23 18.05 -17.68 -4.70
C LYS A 23 18.58 -16.73 -3.64
N GLN A 24 19.55 -15.89 -3.96
CA GLN A 24 20.11 -14.89 -3.05
C GLN A 24 19.08 -13.80 -2.70
N ASP A 25 18.29 -13.34 -3.67
CA ASP A 25 17.24 -12.33 -3.43
C ASP A 25 16.13 -12.89 -2.54
N ASN A 26 15.79 -14.16 -2.71
CA ASN A 26 14.81 -14.84 -1.84
C ASN A 26 15.31 -14.93 -0.38
N TRP A 27 16.57 -15.35 -0.19
CA TRP A 27 17.20 -15.37 1.15
C TRP A 27 17.36 -13.99 1.76
N GLY A 28 17.71 -12.99 0.93
CA GLY A 28 17.80 -11.59 1.35
C GLY A 28 16.44 -11.04 1.82
N MET A 29 15.37 -11.37 1.10
CA MET A 29 14.00 -10.97 1.46
C MET A 29 13.55 -11.62 2.78
N VAL A 30 13.77 -12.93 2.94
CA VAL A 30 13.45 -13.66 4.18
C VAL A 30 14.22 -13.07 5.36
N LEU A 31 15.52 -12.79 5.20
CA LEU A 31 16.35 -12.19 6.23
C LEU A 31 15.87 -10.79 6.59
N LEU A 32 15.49 -9.98 5.61
CA LEU A 32 14.97 -8.63 5.81
C LEU A 32 13.64 -8.66 6.57
N ILE A 33 12.72 -9.58 6.22
CA ILE A 33 11.44 -9.77 6.92
C ILE A 33 11.67 -10.21 8.36
N LEU A 34 12.57 -11.19 8.59
CA LEU A 34 12.91 -11.66 9.93
C LEU A 34 13.52 -10.53 10.77
N LEU A 35 14.45 -9.77 10.20
CA LEU A 35 15.09 -8.64 10.87
C LEU A 35 14.06 -7.56 11.21
N ALA A 36 13.16 -7.23 10.28
CA ALA A 36 12.08 -6.28 10.54
C ALA A 36 11.14 -6.79 11.65
N PHE A 37 10.78 -8.07 11.64
CA PHE A 37 9.84 -8.64 12.61
C PHE A 37 10.43 -8.74 14.03
N PHE A 38 11.72 -8.99 14.17
CA PHE A 38 12.40 -9.12 15.47
C PHE A 38 13.03 -7.81 15.94
N ALA A 39 13.72 -7.07 15.04
CA ALA A 39 14.47 -5.88 15.43
C ALA A 39 13.53 -4.70 15.71
N VAL A 40 12.48 -4.53 14.91
CA VAL A 40 11.55 -3.39 15.07
C VAL A 40 10.81 -3.42 16.42
N PRO A 41 10.20 -4.55 16.87
CA PRO A 41 9.56 -4.59 18.18
C PRO A 41 10.55 -4.45 19.36
N TYR A 42 11.77 -4.91 19.19
CA TYR A 42 12.76 -4.89 20.27
C TYR A 42 13.42 -3.52 20.47
N PHE A 43 13.72 -2.81 19.37
CA PHE A 43 14.37 -1.50 19.41
C PHE A 43 13.39 -0.33 19.24
N GLY A 44 12.12 -0.62 18.90
CA GLY A 44 11.11 0.39 18.64
C GLY A 44 10.71 1.12 19.92
N THR A 45 10.97 2.41 19.96
CA THR A 45 10.40 3.32 20.98
C THR A 45 8.99 3.71 20.57
N GLU A 46 8.17 4.19 21.52
CA GLU A 46 6.82 4.68 21.24
C GLU A 46 6.83 5.80 20.17
N TYR A 47 7.82 6.67 20.24
CA TYR A 47 8.04 7.69 19.21
C TYR A 47 8.30 7.09 17.83
N PHE A 48 9.13 6.03 17.75
CA PHE A 48 9.43 5.36 16.49
C PHE A 48 8.17 4.76 15.86
N PHE A 49 7.32 4.12 16.65
CA PHE A 49 6.06 3.56 16.14
C PHE A 49 5.08 4.63 15.67
N GLN A 50 4.85 5.67 16.48
CA GLN A 50 3.85 6.68 16.18
C GLN A 50 4.30 7.68 15.10
N ALA A 51 5.54 8.16 15.18
CA ALA A 51 6.02 9.22 14.30
C ALA A 51 6.61 8.71 12.98
N ILE A 52 7.10 7.48 12.92
CA ILE A 52 7.78 6.95 11.73
C ILE A 52 7.03 5.77 11.14
N MET A 53 6.76 4.72 11.93
CA MET A 53 6.23 3.45 11.42
C MET A 53 4.81 3.59 10.89
N ILE A 54 3.91 4.22 11.64
CA ILE A 54 2.51 4.40 11.21
C ILE A 54 2.42 5.23 9.93
N PRO A 55 3.05 6.43 9.80
CA PRO A 55 3.05 7.17 8.54
C PRO A 55 3.65 6.38 7.36
N VAL A 56 4.76 5.68 7.58
CA VAL A 56 5.39 4.84 6.53
C VAL A 56 4.43 3.78 6.03
N LEU A 57 3.74 3.06 6.92
CA LEU A 57 2.76 2.04 6.54
C LEU A 57 1.55 2.62 5.79
N ILE A 58 1.06 3.78 6.23
CA ILE A 58 -0.03 4.49 5.55
C ILE A 58 0.38 4.88 4.12
N PHE A 59 1.56 5.48 3.96
CA PHE A 59 2.05 5.88 2.63
C PHE A 59 2.44 4.68 1.77
N ALA A 60 2.94 3.59 2.35
CA ALA A 60 3.20 2.35 1.62
C ALA A 60 1.91 1.75 1.06
N LEU A 61 0.83 1.73 1.86
CA LEU A 61 -0.49 1.26 1.40
C LEU A 61 -1.05 2.17 0.30
N ALA A 62 -0.92 3.48 0.45
CA ALA A 62 -1.34 4.44 -0.56
C ALA A 62 -0.54 4.29 -1.87
N ALA A 63 0.77 4.06 -1.77
CA ALA A 63 1.64 3.83 -2.92
C ALA A 63 1.29 2.54 -3.67
N THR A 64 0.94 1.46 -2.95
CA THR A 64 0.45 0.22 -3.59
C THR A 64 -0.87 0.43 -4.32
N GLY A 65 -1.81 1.16 -3.73
CA GLY A 65 -3.05 1.55 -4.40
C GLY A 65 -2.82 2.40 -5.65
N LEU A 66 -1.91 3.38 -5.56
CA LEU A 66 -1.53 4.21 -6.70
C LEU A 66 -0.85 3.39 -7.80
N ASN A 67 0.01 2.43 -7.43
CA ASN A 67 0.70 1.57 -8.40
C ASN A 67 -0.29 0.68 -9.17
N ILE A 68 -1.34 0.17 -8.51
CA ILE A 68 -2.42 -0.56 -9.18
C ILE A 68 -3.14 0.35 -10.19
N LEU A 69 -3.47 1.57 -9.79
CA LEU A 69 -4.18 2.53 -10.65
C LEU A 69 -3.34 2.95 -11.87
N THR A 70 -2.07 3.29 -11.66
CA THR A 70 -1.17 3.71 -12.73
C THR A 70 -0.70 2.55 -13.59
N GLY A 71 -0.41 1.39 -13.00
CA GLY A 71 0.11 0.22 -13.68
C GLY A 71 -0.94 -0.53 -14.51
N TYR A 72 -2.14 -0.69 -13.99
CA TYR A 72 -3.21 -1.42 -14.69
C TYR A 72 -4.16 -0.52 -15.46
N CYS A 73 -4.48 0.67 -14.96
CA CYS A 73 -5.41 1.58 -15.61
C CYS A 73 -4.72 2.66 -16.46
N GLY A 74 -3.40 2.81 -16.35
CA GLY A 74 -2.63 3.83 -17.08
C GLY A 74 -3.01 5.28 -16.74
N GLN A 75 -3.73 5.49 -15.62
CA GLN A 75 -4.20 6.81 -15.21
C GLN A 75 -3.32 7.39 -14.10
N LEU A 76 -2.84 8.60 -14.31
CA LEU A 76 -2.18 9.40 -13.26
C LEU A 76 -3.24 9.96 -12.32
N SER A 77 -3.21 9.55 -11.06
CA SER A 77 -4.09 10.09 -10.03
C SER A 77 -3.41 11.20 -9.25
N LEU A 78 -3.80 12.43 -9.54
CA LEU A 78 -3.42 13.61 -8.72
C LEU A 78 -4.30 13.73 -7.46
N GLY A 79 -5.39 12.96 -7.39
CA GLY A 79 -6.37 13.01 -6.30
C GLY A 79 -6.11 12.07 -5.13
N THR A 80 -5.04 11.29 -5.13
CA THR A 80 -4.78 10.25 -4.11
C THR A 80 -4.78 10.81 -2.69
N GLY A 81 -4.16 11.99 -2.47
CA GLY A 81 -4.17 12.68 -1.18
C GLY A 81 -5.58 13.08 -0.73
N GLY A 82 -6.44 13.52 -1.66
CA GLY A 82 -7.84 13.84 -1.38
C GLY A 82 -8.64 12.61 -0.93
N PHE A 83 -8.47 11.47 -1.60
CA PHE A 83 -9.13 10.22 -1.21
C PHE A 83 -8.64 9.71 0.14
N MET A 84 -7.35 9.85 0.45
CA MET A 84 -6.81 9.56 1.78
C MET A 84 -7.45 10.43 2.85
N ALA A 85 -7.61 11.74 2.60
CA ALA A 85 -8.25 12.67 3.52
C ALA A 85 -9.73 12.30 3.76
N VAL A 86 -10.48 11.98 2.70
CA VAL A 86 -11.88 11.52 2.81
C VAL A 86 -11.96 10.26 3.66
N GLY A 87 -11.11 9.27 3.41
CA GLY A 87 -11.06 8.02 4.17
C GLY A 87 -10.74 8.25 5.66
N ALA A 88 -9.78 9.11 5.95
CA ALA A 88 -9.40 9.46 7.31
C ALA A 88 -10.54 10.17 8.07
N VAL A 89 -11.19 11.15 7.44
CA VAL A 89 -12.34 11.86 8.04
C VAL A 89 -13.53 10.92 8.24
N ALA A 90 -13.83 10.05 7.27
CA ALA A 90 -14.89 9.06 7.39
C ALA A 90 -14.62 8.08 8.53
N CYS A 91 -13.40 7.54 8.62
CA CYS A 91 -12.98 6.66 9.69
C CYS A 91 -13.09 7.34 11.06
N TYR A 92 -12.59 8.57 11.19
CA TYR A 92 -12.67 9.35 12.42
C TYR A 92 -14.13 9.59 12.86
N LYS A 93 -15.01 10.01 11.94
CA LYS A 93 -16.42 10.25 12.21
C LYS A 93 -17.17 8.98 12.64
N LEU A 94 -16.88 7.85 11.99
CA LEU A 94 -17.48 6.57 12.36
C LEU A 94 -17.02 6.10 13.74
N THR A 95 -15.72 6.21 14.02
CA THR A 95 -15.15 5.81 15.32
C THR A 95 -15.67 6.67 16.48
N THR A 96 -15.81 7.99 16.26
CA THR A 96 -16.31 8.91 17.31
C THR A 96 -17.83 8.86 17.47
N GLY A 97 -18.56 8.60 16.36
CA GLY A 97 -20.01 8.52 16.39
C GLY A 97 -20.57 7.18 16.91
N PHE A 98 -19.83 6.12 16.71
CA PHE A 98 -20.20 4.76 17.10
C PHE A 98 -19.05 4.03 17.79
N PRO A 99 -18.72 4.37 19.05
CA PRO A 99 -17.56 3.81 19.75
C PRO A 99 -17.66 2.31 20.03
N GLU A 100 -18.87 1.73 19.96
CA GLU A 100 -19.10 0.30 20.16
C GLU A 100 -18.86 -0.55 18.90
N MET A 101 -18.65 0.07 17.73
CA MET A 101 -18.45 -0.66 16.49
C MET A 101 -17.06 -1.29 16.44
N ASN A 102 -17.01 -2.52 15.92
CA ASN A 102 -15.74 -3.20 15.69
C ASN A 102 -14.90 -2.39 14.68
N PHE A 103 -13.62 -2.20 14.98
CA PHE A 103 -12.68 -1.43 14.16
C PHE A 103 -12.62 -1.90 12.70
N VAL A 104 -12.73 -3.22 12.45
CA VAL A 104 -12.74 -3.79 11.10
C VAL A 104 -13.96 -3.31 10.30
N VAL A 105 -15.14 -3.23 10.96
CA VAL A 105 -16.36 -2.73 10.31
C VAL A 105 -16.24 -1.25 9.97
N VAL A 106 -15.66 -0.45 10.87
CA VAL A 106 -15.39 0.97 10.64
C VAL A 106 -14.44 1.15 9.43
N LEU A 107 -13.40 0.33 9.33
CA LEU A 107 -12.46 0.32 8.21
C LEU A 107 -13.15 0.01 6.87
N LEU A 108 -13.99 -1.01 6.83
CA LEU A 108 -14.74 -1.39 5.62
C LEU A 108 -15.74 -0.29 5.22
N LEU A 109 -16.45 0.30 6.18
CA LEU A 109 -17.38 1.38 5.92
C LEU A 109 -16.68 2.64 5.43
N SER A 110 -15.57 3.05 6.05
CA SER A 110 -14.79 4.20 5.59
C SER A 110 -14.22 3.98 4.18
N GLY A 111 -13.80 2.74 3.89
CA GLY A 111 -13.36 2.34 2.55
C GLY A 111 -14.47 2.42 1.50
N THR A 112 -15.67 1.95 1.83
CA THR A 112 -16.83 2.05 0.90
C THR A 112 -17.27 3.48 0.67
N ILE A 113 -17.28 4.34 1.69
CA ILE A 113 -17.54 5.78 1.57
C ILE A 113 -16.52 6.44 0.64
N THR A 114 -15.25 6.15 0.85
CA THR A 114 -14.16 6.68 0.00
C THR A 114 -14.28 6.20 -1.44
N ALA A 115 -14.62 4.92 -1.65
CA ALA A 115 -14.86 4.37 -2.97
C ALA A 115 -16.07 5.05 -3.66
N GLY A 116 -17.14 5.33 -2.93
CA GLY A 116 -18.29 6.07 -3.44
C GLY A 116 -17.94 7.49 -3.91
N VAL A 117 -17.13 8.21 -3.12
CA VAL A 117 -16.60 9.53 -3.51
C VAL A 117 -15.69 9.39 -4.74
N GLY A 118 -14.86 8.35 -4.77
CA GLY A 118 -14.00 8.05 -5.91
C GLY A 118 -14.78 7.81 -7.21
N LEU A 119 -15.90 7.09 -7.15
CA LEU A 119 -16.79 6.89 -8.29
C LEU A 119 -17.43 8.18 -8.76
N LEU A 120 -17.89 9.04 -7.84
CA LEU A 120 -18.50 10.34 -8.16
C LEU A 120 -17.57 11.25 -8.97
N PHE A 121 -16.28 11.28 -8.62
CA PHE A 121 -15.27 12.07 -9.35
C PHE A 121 -14.66 11.31 -10.54
N GLY A 122 -14.59 9.99 -10.47
CA GLY A 122 -14.01 9.15 -11.51
C GLY A 122 -14.88 9.07 -12.77
N ILE A 123 -16.20 8.94 -12.63
CA ILE A 123 -17.12 8.82 -13.77
C ILE A 123 -17.06 10.03 -14.71
N PRO A 124 -17.09 11.30 -14.24
CA PRO A 124 -16.92 12.46 -15.11
C PRO A 124 -15.54 12.51 -15.76
N SER A 125 -14.48 12.14 -15.01
CA SER A 125 -13.11 12.15 -15.51
C SER A 125 -12.88 11.19 -16.69
N LEU A 126 -13.54 10.03 -16.67
CA LEU A 126 -13.47 9.05 -17.76
C LEU A 126 -14.27 9.46 -19.01
N ARG A 127 -15.19 10.40 -18.87
CA ARG A 127 -16.07 10.85 -19.95
C ARG A 127 -15.49 11.99 -20.79
N ILE A 128 -14.44 12.62 -20.32
CA ILE A 128 -13.70 13.66 -21.04
C ILE A 128 -12.68 12.96 -21.94
N LYS A 129 -13.00 12.84 -23.22
CA LYS A 129 -12.07 12.40 -24.27
C LYS A 129 -11.26 13.59 -24.77
#